data_4aeed4f67ca80751eecae2017ad7889b
#
_entry.id   4aeed4f67ca80751eecae2017ad7889b
#
_cell.length_a   1.000
_cell.length_b   1.000
_cell.length_c   1.000
_cell.angle_alpha   90.00
_cell.angle_beta   90.00
_cell.angle_gamma   90.00
#
_symmetry.space_group_name_H-M   'P 1'
#
loop_
_entity.id
_entity.type
_entity.pdbx_description
1 polymer ?
#
loop_
_entity_poly.entity_id
_entity_poly.type
_entity_poly.pdbx_seq_one_letter_code
_entity_poly.pdbx_strand_id
1 'polypeptide(L)'
;ALPGWDAIRDFDPKNPPIKELDKYIESLYEYEETPEVEDFMKLLMIHGNLISNPEFKDGFNNWQIETSLEERQYTLGKDGVFISSDANFDYSISQTVDIEYTGEYIAAVDYRGTNTTGVDVKLFMDVEDESGVHTYTSDIFPADVRFVTHLLKPVRLQKNARVTVGLRMHTPPVFAKIKKISLVVI
;
A
#
# COMPACT_ATOMS: atom_id res chain seq x y z
N ALA A 1 -2.86 0.33 -25.83
CA ALA A 1 -4.31 0.34 -25.62
C ALA A 1 -4.67 -0.28 -24.28
N LEU A 2 -5.75 0.19 -23.65
CA LEU A 2 -6.26 -0.37 -22.40
C LEU A 2 -6.81 -1.78 -22.62
N PRO A 3 -6.59 -2.72 -21.70
CA PRO A 3 -7.14 -4.07 -21.83
C PRO A 3 -8.66 -4.06 -22.00
N GLY A 4 -9.17 -4.84 -22.94
CA GLY A 4 -10.60 -4.97 -23.20
C GLY A 4 -11.22 -3.86 -24.05
N TRP A 5 -10.46 -2.81 -24.41
CA TRP A 5 -10.99 -1.70 -25.21
C TRP A 5 -11.52 -2.16 -26.56
N ASP A 6 -10.80 -3.04 -27.26
CA ASP A 6 -11.22 -3.54 -28.57
C ASP A 6 -12.54 -4.32 -28.52
N ALA A 7 -12.83 -4.96 -27.39
CA ALA A 7 -14.09 -5.71 -27.20
C ALA A 7 -15.30 -4.81 -27.00
N ILE A 8 -15.11 -3.56 -26.51
CA ILE A 8 -16.22 -2.65 -26.21
C ILE A 8 -16.37 -1.50 -27.21
N ARG A 9 -15.32 -1.21 -28.00
CA ARG A 9 -15.31 -0.08 -28.94
C ARG A 9 -16.39 -0.17 -30.00
N ASP A 10 -16.62 -1.35 -30.57
CA ASP A 10 -17.51 -1.57 -31.70
C ASP A 10 -18.66 -2.54 -31.34
N PHE A 11 -19.25 -2.39 -30.16
CA PHE A 11 -20.30 -3.28 -29.71
C PHE A 11 -21.65 -3.02 -30.42
N ASP A 12 -22.46 -4.09 -30.50
CA ASP A 12 -23.85 -4.01 -30.95
C ASP A 12 -24.73 -3.48 -29.80
N PRO A 13 -25.43 -2.34 -29.95
CA PRO A 13 -26.30 -1.80 -28.89
C PRO A 13 -27.39 -2.74 -28.39
N LYS A 14 -27.76 -3.77 -29.17
CA LYS A 14 -28.74 -4.77 -28.78
C LYS A 14 -28.14 -5.88 -27.91
N ASN A 15 -26.82 -6.06 -27.99
CA ASN A 15 -26.05 -7.07 -27.24
C ASN A 15 -24.81 -6.42 -26.64
N PRO A 16 -24.96 -5.56 -25.62
CA PRO A 16 -23.80 -4.88 -25.02
C PRO A 16 -22.84 -5.90 -24.37
N PRO A 17 -21.52 -5.72 -24.52
CA PRO A 17 -20.52 -6.63 -23.96
C PRO A 17 -20.30 -6.36 -22.45
N ILE A 18 -21.28 -6.71 -21.64
CA ILE A 18 -21.29 -6.38 -20.20
C ILE A 18 -20.06 -6.92 -19.45
N LYS A 19 -19.67 -8.17 -19.74
CA LYS A 19 -18.52 -8.81 -19.08
C LYS A 19 -17.20 -8.11 -19.44
N GLU A 20 -17.03 -7.79 -20.72
CA GLU A 20 -15.84 -7.11 -21.21
C GLU A 20 -15.76 -5.68 -20.68
N LEU A 21 -16.91 -5.00 -20.60
CA LEU A 21 -17.00 -3.66 -20.02
C LEU A 21 -16.68 -3.69 -18.53
N ASP A 22 -17.20 -4.65 -17.76
CA ASP A 22 -16.90 -4.79 -16.34
C ASP A 22 -15.39 -5.00 -16.10
N LYS A 23 -14.76 -5.88 -16.90
CA LYS A 23 -13.31 -6.10 -16.82
C LYS A 23 -12.52 -4.85 -17.16
N TYR A 24 -12.95 -4.10 -18.17
CA TYR A 24 -12.31 -2.84 -18.55
C TYR A 24 -12.40 -1.81 -17.44
N ILE A 25 -13.58 -1.65 -16.83
CA ILE A 25 -13.79 -0.73 -15.71
C ILE A 25 -12.92 -1.16 -14.50
N GLU A 26 -12.89 -2.44 -14.16
CA GLU A 26 -12.02 -2.95 -13.10
C GLU A 26 -10.56 -2.58 -13.34
N SER A 27 -10.07 -2.73 -14.57
CA SER A 27 -8.68 -2.40 -14.92
C SER A 27 -8.34 -0.93 -14.72
N LEU A 28 -9.32 -0.03 -14.83
CA LEU A 28 -9.13 1.41 -14.57
C LEU A 28 -8.97 1.73 -13.08
N TYR A 29 -9.48 0.86 -12.21
CA TYR A 29 -9.44 1.03 -10.75
C TYR A 29 -8.37 0.21 -10.06
N GLU A 30 -7.57 -0.54 -10.83
CA GLU A 30 -6.43 -1.29 -10.30
C GLU A 30 -5.18 -0.41 -10.20
N TYR A 31 -4.01 -1.04 -10.23
CA TYR A 31 -2.74 -0.37 -10.01
C TYR A 31 -2.34 0.52 -11.18
N GLU A 32 -1.77 1.67 -10.84
CA GLU A 32 -0.98 2.46 -11.78
C GLU A 32 0.44 1.90 -11.78
N GLU A 33 0.85 1.28 -12.89
CA GLU A 33 2.18 0.71 -13.02
C GLU A 33 3.14 1.70 -13.68
N THR A 34 4.30 1.89 -13.05
CA THR A 34 5.43 2.64 -13.57
C THR A 34 6.63 1.68 -13.73
N PRO A 35 7.69 2.05 -14.47
CA PRO A 35 8.90 1.22 -14.56
C PRO A 35 9.50 0.89 -13.20
N GLU A 36 9.50 1.80 -12.25
CA GLU A 36 10.01 1.59 -10.89
C GLU A 36 9.17 0.56 -10.13
N VAL A 37 7.85 0.62 -10.27
CA VAL A 37 6.93 -0.35 -9.66
C VAL A 37 7.09 -1.73 -10.29
N GLU A 38 7.26 -1.80 -11.61
CA GLU A 38 7.51 -3.07 -12.31
C GLU A 38 8.82 -3.73 -11.82
N ASP A 39 9.88 -2.97 -11.67
CA ASP A 39 11.16 -3.45 -11.15
C ASP A 39 11.03 -3.93 -9.72
N PHE A 40 10.31 -3.17 -8.88
CA PHE A 40 10.00 -3.57 -7.52
C PHE A 40 9.22 -4.89 -7.45
N MET A 41 8.22 -5.09 -8.30
CA MET A 41 7.42 -6.32 -8.35
C MET A 41 8.30 -7.52 -8.74
N LYS A 42 9.26 -7.35 -9.63
CA LYS A 42 10.23 -8.39 -9.99
C LYS A 42 11.12 -8.76 -8.80
N LEU A 43 11.64 -7.77 -8.07
CA LEU A 43 12.44 -7.99 -6.87
C LEU A 43 11.63 -8.75 -5.80
N LEU A 44 10.38 -8.38 -5.62
CA LEU A 44 9.48 -9.03 -4.68
C LEU A 44 9.27 -10.51 -5.04
N MET A 45 9.14 -10.83 -6.32
CA MET A 45 9.02 -12.22 -6.79
C MET A 45 10.30 -13.02 -6.58
N ILE A 46 11.46 -12.41 -6.77
CA ILE A 46 12.77 -13.08 -6.67
C ILE A 46 13.18 -13.29 -5.22
N HIS A 47 13.07 -12.26 -4.40
CA HIS A 47 13.59 -12.24 -3.03
C HIS A 47 12.54 -12.50 -1.95
N GLY A 48 11.27 -12.36 -2.27
CA GLY A 48 10.16 -12.49 -1.33
C GLY A 48 9.97 -11.26 -0.45
N ASN A 49 8.82 -11.22 0.21
CA ASN A 49 8.45 -10.14 1.11
C ASN A 49 8.90 -10.45 2.54
N LEU A 50 9.65 -9.55 3.17
CA LEU A 50 10.07 -9.70 4.56
C LEU A 50 8.94 -9.42 5.56
N ILE A 51 7.87 -8.74 5.12
CA ILE A 51 6.69 -8.48 5.93
C ILE A 51 5.84 -9.74 5.99
N SER A 52 5.43 -10.14 7.20
CA SER A 52 4.50 -11.24 7.43
C SER A 52 3.07 -10.75 7.25
N ASN A 53 2.18 -11.61 6.75
CA ASN A 53 0.77 -11.26 6.53
C ASN A 53 0.60 -9.93 5.77
N PRO A 54 1.32 -9.74 4.65
CA PRO A 54 1.42 -8.44 3.99
C PRO A 54 0.13 -7.96 3.33
N GLU A 55 -0.76 -8.88 2.99
CA GLU A 55 -2.04 -8.60 2.34
C GLU A 55 -3.23 -8.76 3.29
N PHE A 56 -2.98 -8.88 4.59
CA PHE A 56 -3.99 -8.99 5.64
C PHE A 56 -4.92 -10.20 5.50
N LYS A 57 -4.47 -11.26 4.86
CA LYS A 57 -5.25 -12.50 4.68
C LYS A 57 -5.47 -13.25 5.99
N ASP A 58 -4.63 -13.03 6.97
CA ASP A 58 -4.73 -13.54 8.34
C ASP A 58 -5.13 -12.43 9.32
N GLY A 59 -6.08 -11.61 8.92
CA GLY A 59 -6.56 -10.49 9.73
C GLY A 59 -5.47 -9.47 10.02
N PHE A 60 -5.44 -8.98 11.25
CA PHE A 60 -4.40 -8.06 11.72
C PHE A 60 -3.24 -8.78 12.43
N ASN A 61 -3.14 -10.09 12.32
CA ASN A 61 -2.03 -10.83 12.93
C ASN A 61 -0.68 -10.33 12.42
N ASN A 62 0.25 -10.15 13.35
CA ASN A 62 1.59 -9.57 13.16
C ASN A 62 1.61 -8.06 12.91
N TRP A 63 0.48 -7.39 12.94
CA TRP A 63 0.39 -5.95 12.75
C TRP A 63 0.16 -5.21 14.07
N GLN A 64 0.84 -4.08 14.23
CA GLN A 64 0.62 -3.14 15.32
C GLN A 64 -0.20 -1.97 14.79
N ILE A 65 -1.28 -1.65 15.51
CA ILE A 65 -2.18 -0.56 15.13
C ILE A 65 -2.26 0.42 16.28
N GLU A 66 -1.95 1.69 16.00
CA GLU A 66 -2.14 2.82 16.90
C GLU A 66 -3.06 3.82 16.23
N THR A 67 -4.21 4.09 16.83
CA THR A 67 -5.23 4.92 16.20
C THR A 67 -6.17 5.56 17.20
N SER A 68 -6.70 6.73 16.80
CA SER A 68 -7.82 7.38 17.49
C SER A 68 -9.19 6.83 17.04
N LEU A 69 -9.22 5.98 16.01
CA LEU A 69 -10.45 5.38 15.50
C LEU A 69 -10.98 4.26 16.40
N GLU A 70 -12.29 4.07 16.38
CA GLU A 70 -12.92 2.88 16.94
C GLU A 70 -12.76 1.69 15.98
N GLU A 71 -12.77 0.46 16.50
CA GLU A 71 -12.59 -0.76 15.69
C GLU A 71 -13.56 -0.87 14.52
N ARG A 72 -14.77 -0.38 14.65
CA ARG A 72 -15.77 -0.37 13.57
C ARG A 72 -15.40 0.53 12.40
N GLN A 73 -14.44 1.44 12.56
CA GLN A 73 -14.03 2.41 11.56
C GLN A 73 -12.83 1.93 10.73
N TYR A 74 -12.19 0.86 11.15
CA TYR A 74 -11.17 0.18 10.34
C TYR A 74 -11.44 -1.32 10.35
N THR A 75 -11.78 -1.84 9.20
CA THR A 75 -12.24 -3.22 9.04
C THR A 75 -11.47 -3.93 7.94
N LEU A 76 -11.53 -5.25 7.94
CA LEU A 76 -10.95 -6.07 6.88
C LEU A 76 -12.00 -6.36 5.82
N GLY A 77 -11.60 -6.21 4.58
CA GLY A 77 -12.42 -6.50 3.42
C GLY A 77 -11.65 -7.29 2.38
N LYS A 78 -12.23 -7.41 1.19
CA LYS A 78 -11.64 -8.10 0.04
C LYS A 78 -10.27 -7.52 -0.33
N ASP A 79 -10.10 -6.21 -0.21
CA ASP A 79 -8.90 -5.48 -0.62
C ASP A 79 -8.04 -5.05 0.56
N GLY A 80 -8.01 -5.83 1.63
CA GLY A 80 -7.22 -5.53 2.81
C GLY A 80 -7.95 -4.67 3.84
N VAL A 81 -7.26 -3.67 4.39
CA VAL A 81 -7.82 -2.79 5.42
C VAL A 81 -8.65 -1.69 4.79
N PHE A 82 -9.88 -1.52 5.27
CA PHE A 82 -10.74 -0.40 4.89
C PHE A 82 -10.92 0.52 6.10
N ILE A 83 -10.62 1.79 5.91
CA ILE A 83 -10.73 2.84 6.93
C ILE A 83 -11.74 3.86 6.44
N SER A 84 -12.70 4.20 7.31
CA SER A 84 -13.69 5.24 7.03
C SER A 84 -13.96 6.05 8.29
N SER A 85 -13.87 7.36 8.19
CA SER A 85 -14.13 8.26 9.30
C SER A 85 -14.84 9.52 8.81
N ASP A 86 -15.78 10.00 9.62
CA ASP A 86 -16.51 11.26 9.45
C ASP A 86 -15.91 12.40 10.29
N ALA A 87 -14.82 12.15 11.00
CA ALA A 87 -14.08 13.13 11.79
C ALA A 87 -12.57 12.99 11.55
N ASN A 88 -11.78 13.99 11.94
CA ASN A 88 -10.32 13.92 11.88
C ASN A 88 -9.81 12.74 12.69
N PHE A 89 -8.77 12.07 12.20
CA PHE A 89 -8.22 10.90 12.86
C PHE A 89 -6.72 10.72 12.63
N ASP A 90 -6.13 9.95 13.55
CA ASP A 90 -4.79 9.41 13.43
C ASP A 90 -4.88 7.88 13.29
N TYR A 91 -4.10 7.32 12.39
CA TYR A 91 -3.99 5.89 12.21
C TYR A 91 -2.57 5.51 11.83
N SER A 92 -2.01 4.54 12.53
CA SER A 92 -0.71 3.98 12.20
C SER A 92 -0.82 2.45 12.23
N ILE A 93 -0.36 1.82 11.17
CA ILE A 93 -0.26 0.37 11.06
C ILE A 93 1.15 0.01 10.67
N SER A 94 1.79 -0.86 11.42
CA SER A 94 3.20 -1.18 11.23
C SER A 94 3.56 -2.59 11.64
N GLN A 95 4.74 -3.01 11.20
CA GLN A 95 5.34 -4.27 11.59
C GLN A 95 6.84 -4.07 11.76
N THR A 96 7.43 -4.74 12.77
CA THR A 96 8.86 -4.69 13.04
C THR A 96 9.54 -5.97 12.55
N VAL A 97 10.65 -5.80 11.86
CA VAL A 97 11.45 -6.87 11.24
C VAL A 97 12.90 -6.71 11.66
N ASP A 98 13.56 -7.80 12.00
CA ASP A 98 15.01 -7.84 12.25
C ASP A 98 15.73 -8.14 10.92
N ILE A 99 16.77 -7.36 10.61
CA ILE A 99 17.52 -7.50 9.36
C ILE A 99 18.63 -8.56 9.51
N GLU A 100 18.59 -9.56 8.65
CA GLU A 100 19.55 -10.66 8.66
C GLU A 100 20.79 -10.39 7.80
N TYR A 101 20.65 -9.61 6.74
CA TYR A 101 21.72 -9.35 5.79
C TYR A 101 21.86 -7.86 5.51
N THR A 102 23.09 -7.35 5.59
CA THR A 102 23.41 -5.99 5.18
C THR A 102 23.13 -5.81 3.68
N GLY A 103 22.43 -4.76 3.33
CA GLY A 103 22.09 -4.46 1.93
C GLY A 103 21.16 -3.28 1.79
N GLU A 104 20.68 -3.06 0.59
CA GLU A 104 19.67 -2.05 0.30
C GLU A 104 18.29 -2.68 0.25
N TYR A 105 17.32 -1.97 0.84
CA TYR A 105 15.95 -2.45 1.00
C TYR A 105 14.96 -1.40 0.52
N ILE A 106 13.87 -1.86 -0.06
CA ILE A 106 12.75 -1.00 -0.50
C ILE A 106 11.50 -1.38 0.28
N ALA A 107 10.85 -0.37 0.88
CA ALA A 107 9.51 -0.50 1.43
C ALA A 107 8.48 0.00 0.42
N ALA A 108 7.31 -0.61 0.41
CA ALA A 108 6.21 -0.23 -0.47
C ALA A 108 4.86 -0.39 0.20
N VAL A 109 3.88 0.36 -0.27
CA VAL A 109 2.48 0.19 0.11
C VAL A 109 1.59 0.30 -1.11
N ASP A 110 0.59 -0.59 -1.19
CA ASP A 110 -0.48 -0.52 -2.16
C ASP A 110 -1.66 0.16 -1.49
N TYR A 111 -1.97 1.37 -1.92
CA TYR A 111 -2.89 2.27 -1.25
C TYR A 111 -3.90 2.88 -2.20
N ARG A 112 -5.13 3.05 -1.71
CA ARG A 112 -6.20 3.79 -2.38
C ARG A 112 -6.93 4.63 -1.33
N GLY A 113 -7.20 5.89 -1.63
CA GLY A 113 -7.88 6.74 -0.66
C GLY A 113 -8.33 8.06 -1.22
N THR A 114 -9.15 8.75 -0.44
CA THR A 114 -9.70 10.04 -0.80
C THR A 114 -8.59 11.06 -1.11
N ASN A 115 -8.71 11.74 -2.24
CA ASN A 115 -7.78 12.78 -2.67
C ASN A 115 -8.40 14.16 -2.42
N THR A 116 -8.26 14.65 -1.20
CA THR A 116 -8.76 15.97 -0.79
C THR A 116 -7.67 16.76 -0.06
N THR A 117 -7.89 18.06 0.06
CA THR A 117 -6.98 18.95 0.80
C THR A 117 -6.89 18.53 2.28
N GLY A 118 -5.68 18.51 2.82
CA GLY A 118 -5.42 18.20 4.22
C GLY A 118 -5.18 16.72 4.52
N VAL A 119 -5.28 15.85 3.53
CA VAL A 119 -4.92 14.43 3.68
C VAL A 119 -3.41 14.32 3.84
N ASP A 120 -2.96 13.71 4.95
CA ASP A 120 -1.55 13.48 5.27
C ASP A 120 -1.35 11.99 5.52
N VAL A 121 -0.78 11.31 4.52
CA VAL A 121 -0.49 9.87 4.56
C VAL A 121 0.97 9.66 4.19
N LYS A 122 1.70 8.92 5.02
CA LYS A 122 3.13 8.65 4.82
C LYS A 122 3.43 7.17 4.94
N LEU A 123 4.17 6.67 3.96
CA LEU A 123 4.90 5.41 4.09
C LEU A 123 6.15 5.70 4.90
N PHE A 124 6.42 4.93 5.95
CA PHE A 124 7.56 5.17 6.82
C PHE A 124 8.39 3.91 7.09
N MET A 125 9.65 4.15 7.42
CA MET A 125 10.57 3.14 7.90
C MET A 125 11.38 3.75 9.04
N ASP A 126 11.23 3.19 10.24
CA ASP A 126 12.04 3.54 11.41
C ASP A 126 13.13 2.48 11.56
N VAL A 127 14.38 2.90 11.54
CA VAL A 127 15.54 2.00 11.65
C VAL A 127 16.25 2.23 12.96
N GLU A 128 16.31 1.20 13.80
CA GLU A 128 17.04 1.20 15.05
C GLU A 128 18.31 0.34 14.89
N ASP A 129 19.46 0.96 15.04
CA ASP A 129 20.76 0.34 14.97
C ASP A 129 21.71 0.92 16.05
N GLU A 130 23.00 0.55 16.01
CA GLU A 130 23.98 1.00 16.98
C GLU A 130 24.15 2.55 16.99
N SER A 131 23.83 3.21 15.89
CA SER A 131 23.91 4.67 15.78
C SER A 131 22.66 5.41 16.28
N GLY A 132 21.63 4.70 16.69
CA GLY A 132 20.36 5.25 17.17
C GLY A 132 19.18 4.93 16.26
N VAL A 133 18.15 5.79 16.30
CA VAL A 133 16.92 5.64 15.51
C VAL A 133 16.92 6.66 14.36
N HIS A 134 16.69 6.16 13.15
CA HIS A 134 16.58 6.98 11.94
C HIS A 134 15.23 6.73 11.28
N THR A 135 14.54 7.80 10.90
CA THR A 135 13.22 7.72 10.25
C THR A 135 13.31 8.14 8.79
N TYR A 136 12.79 7.30 7.92
CA TYR A 136 12.66 7.56 6.47
C TYR A 136 11.17 7.58 6.12
N THR A 137 10.75 8.59 5.38
CA THR A 137 9.33 8.74 4.99
C THR A 137 9.19 9.07 3.52
N SER A 138 8.05 8.71 2.97
CA SER A 138 7.60 9.10 1.64
C SER A 138 6.15 9.54 1.73
N ASP A 139 5.86 10.75 1.24
CA ASP A 139 4.50 11.25 1.17
C ASP A 139 3.70 10.46 0.12
N ILE A 140 2.48 10.09 0.48
CA ILE A 140 1.57 9.42 -0.42
C ILE A 140 0.58 10.45 -0.95
N PHE A 141 0.49 10.54 -2.27
CA PHE A 141 -0.53 11.34 -2.94
C PHE A 141 -1.73 10.42 -3.22
N PRO A 142 -2.81 10.53 -2.42
CA PRO A 142 -3.92 9.59 -2.54
C PRO A 142 -4.60 9.67 -3.90
N ALA A 143 -4.96 8.51 -4.43
CA ALA A 143 -5.85 8.38 -5.57
C ALA A 143 -7.07 7.59 -5.12
N ASP A 144 -8.27 8.08 -5.43
CA ASP A 144 -9.51 7.47 -4.96
C ASP A 144 -10.14 6.50 -5.97
N VAL A 145 -9.65 6.50 -7.21
CA VAL A 145 -10.20 5.67 -8.29
C VAL A 145 -9.46 4.36 -8.51
N ARG A 146 -8.23 4.23 -8.00
CA ARG A 146 -7.42 3.02 -8.17
C ARG A 146 -6.40 2.86 -7.05
N PHE A 147 -5.94 1.63 -6.86
CA PHE A 147 -4.75 1.38 -6.04
C PHE A 147 -3.49 1.87 -6.74
N VAL A 148 -2.62 2.50 -5.98
CA VAL A 148 -1.31 2.93 -6.45
C VAL A 148 -0.25 2.32 -5.53
N THR A 149 0.78 1.74 -6.11
CA THR A 149 1.94 1.26 -5.36
C THR A 149 2.90 2.42 -5.14
N HIS A 150 3.10 2.79 -3.88
CA HIS A 150 4.04 3.82 -3.47
C HIS A 150 5.31 3.18 -2.94
N LEU A 151 6.45 3.67 -3.39
CA LEU A 151 7.77 3.18 -3.00
C LEU A 151 8.49 4.19 -2.11
N LEU A 152 9.13 3.71 -1.07
CA LEU A 152 10.15 4.45 -0.35
C LEU A 152 11.47 4.34 -1.13
N LYS A 153 12.28 5.38 -1.15
CA LYS A 153 13.63 5.31 -1.75
C LYS A 153 14.42 4.20 -1.04
N PRO A 154 15.30 3.48 -1.77
CA PRO A 154 16.12 2.43 -1.18
C PRO A 154 16.90 2.94 0.04
N VAL A 155 16.89 2.14 1.10
CA VAL A 155 17.60 2.43 2.34
C VAL A 155 18.62 1.34 2.58
N ARG A 156 19.88 1.72 2.88
CA ARG A 156 20.88 0.75 3.27
C ARG A 156 20.69 0.36 4.73
N LEU A 157 20.49 -0.92 4.97
CA LEU A 157 20.28 -1.48 6.30
C LEU A 157 21.42 -2.42 6.65
N GLN A 158 21.85 -2.35 7.91
CA GLN A 158 22.89 -3.23 8.45
C GLN A 158 22.27 -4.48 9.06
N LYS A 159 23.02 -5.56 9.02
CA LYS A 159 22.66 -6.78 9.75
C LYS A 159 22.41 -6.44 11.23
N ASN A 160 21.38 -7.06 11.81
CA ASN A 160 20.90 -6.85 13.17
C ASN A 160 20.19 -5.52 13.43
N ALA A 161 20.01 -4.66 12.43
CA ALA A 161 19.13 -3.52 12.57
C ALA A 161 17.69 -3.99 12.79
N ARG A 162 16.94 -3.26 13.61
CA ARG A 162 15.51 -3.47 13.82
C ARG A 162 14.74 -2.42 13.06
N VAL A 163 13.86 -2.84 12.17
CA VAL A 163 13.17 -1.95 11.24
C VAL A 163 11.67 -2.06 11.42
N THR A 164 11.03 -0.92 11.62
CA THR A 164 9.57 -0.82 11.67
C THR A 164 9.08 -0.18 10.38
N VAL A 165 8.28 -0.91 9.62
CA VAL A 165 7.72 -0.45 8.33
C VAL A 165 6.22 -0.33 8.46
N GLY A 166 5.66 0.76 7.94
CA GLY A 166 4.22 0.94 7.99
C GLY A 166 3.72 2.20 7.33
N LEU A 167 2.46 2.48 7.60
CA LEU A 167 1.73 3.63 7.08
C LEU A 167 1.24 4.47 8.24
N ARG A 168 1.49 5.79 8.17
CA ARG A 168 0.96 6.76 9.12
C ARG A 168 -0.02 7.69 8.42
N MET A 169 -1.16 7.91 9.05
CA MET A 169 -2.21 8.79 8.55
C MET A 169 -2.57 9.81 9.61
N HIS A 170 -2.56 11.08 9.21
CA HIS A 170 -3.06 12.19 10.02
C HIS A 170 -3.98 13.01 9.12
N THR A 171 -5.26 12.71 9.12
CA THR A 171 -6.15 13.16 8.06
C THR A 171 -7.47 13.70 8.57
N PRO A 172 -8.11 14.59 7.77
CA PRO A 172 -9.54 14.92 7.95
C PRO A 172 -10.42 13.71 7.63
N PRO A 173 -11.75 13.85 7.71
CA PRO A 173 -12.67 12.78 7.32
C PRO A 173 -12.40 12.29 5.89
N VAL A 174 -12.11 11.00 5.75
CA VAL A 174 -11.80 10.35 4.47
C VAL A 174 -12.14 8.87 4.54
N PHE A 175 -12.10 8.20 3.37
CA PHE A 175 -11.93 6.76 3.32
C PHE A 175 -10.54 6.41 2.81
N ALA A 176 -10.04 5.24 3.20
CA ALA A 176 -8.76 4.71 2.75
C ALA A 176 -8.80 3.19 2.69
N LYS A 177 -8.03 2.63 1.77
CA LYS A 177 -7.82 1.18 1.65
C LYS A 177 -6.33 0.89 1.60
N ILE A 178 -5.87 -0.04 2.43
CA ILE A 178 -4.50 -0.52 2.46
C ILE A 178 -4.52 -1.98 2.03
N LYS A 179 -4.02 -2.27 0.84
CA LYS A 179 -4.07 -3.62 0.27
C LYS A 179 -2.87 -4.46 0.65
N LYS A 180 -1.69 -3.87 0.68
CA LYS A 180 -0.45 -4.58 0.89
C LYS A 180 0.66 -3.65 1.38
N ILE A 181 1.44 -4.12 2.34
CA ILE A 181 2.67 -3.45 2.76
C ILE A 181 3.82 -4.43 2.58
N SER A 182 4.93 -3.95 2.03
CA SER A 182 6.05 -4.80 1.63
C SER A 182 7.39 -4.21 2.05
N LEU A 183 8.35 -5.09 2.29
CA LEU A 183 9.76 -4.76 2.47
C LEU A 183 10.58 -5.84 1.72
N VAL A 184 11.42 -5.41 0.79
CA VAL A 184 12.20 -6.33 -0.03
C VAL A 184 13.66 -5.89 -0.11
N VAL A 185 14.57 -6.86 -0.14
CA VAL A 185 16.00 -6.63 -0.40
C VAL A 185 16.25 -6.51 -1.90
N ILE A 186 17.09 -5.56 -2.26
CA ILE A 186 17.53 -5.38 -3.65
C ILE A 186 18.61 -6.40 -4.04
#